data_37e45a555710606075ccf47cce957a3a
#
_entry.id   37e45a555710606075ccf47cce957a3a
#
_cell.length_a   1.000
_cell.length_b   1.000
_cell.length_c   1.000
_cell.angle_alpha   90.00
_cell.angle_beta   90.00
_cell.angle_gamma   90.00
#
_symmetry.space_group_name_H-M   'P 1'
#
loop_
_entity.id
_entity.type
_entity.pdbx_description
1 polymer ?
#
loop_
_entity_poly.entity_id
_entity_poly.type
_entity_poly.pdbx_seq_one_letter_code
_entity_poly.pdbx_strand_id
1 'polypeptide(L)'
;MPATASHIAAPLSGISGRRRAEYEQPLNERMRTFMRLEFLYRQMLYNVEPEADWATRAATGSLLEIIAILGRGDVRSDVHKELDYQIDSLKRYKSQPEVDARRLDAVIRNLLSIRTDVDAAGTQYLQPLKDNE
;
A
#
# COMPACT_ATOMS: atom_id res chain seq x y z
N MET A 1 3.40 -43.28 -6.54
CA MET A 1 3.76 -42.28 -6.74
C MET A 1 3.58 -40.84 -6.28
N PRO A 2 2.50 -40.13 -6.42
CA PRO A 2 2.48 -38.66 -6.11
C PRO A 2 2.29 -38.32 -4.64
N ALA A 3 2.50 -39.26 -3.74
CA ALA A 3 2.24 -39.05 -2.33
C ALA A 3 3.22 -38.10 -1.62
N THR A 4 4.27 -37.69 -2.28
CA THR A 4 5.30 -36.86 -1.68
C THR A 4 4.95 -35.39 -1.60
N ALA A 5 3.92 -34.94 -2.28
CA ALA A 5 3.54 -33.54 -2.29
C ALA A 5 2.80 -33.07 -1.03
N SER A 6 2.28 -34.01 -0.25
CA SER A 6 1.47 -33.68 0.92
C SER A 6 2.27 -33.37 2.18
N HIS A 7 3.56 -33.57 2.17
CA HIS A 7 4.40 -33.37 3.37
C HIS A 7 4.90 -31.96 3.58
N ILE A 8 4.70 -31.08 2.61
CA ILE A 8 5.32 -29.75 2.67
C ILE A 8 4.51 -28.78 3.52
N ALA A 9 3.26 -29.07 3.78
CA ALA A 9 2.35 -28.14 4.43
C ALA A 9 2.23 -28.29 5.95
N ALA A 10 2.77 -29.36 6.51
CA ALA A 10 2.46 -29.72 7.89
C ALA A 10 3.27 -29.05 9.01
N PRO A 11 4.50 -28.60 8.82
CA PRO A 11 5.33 -28.30 9.98
C PRO A 11 5.22 -26.92 10.60
N LEU A 12 4.43 -26.02 10.06
CA LEU A 12 4.47 -24.62 10.50
C LEU A 12 3.23 -24.18 11.27
N SER A 13 2.43 -25.12 11.73
CA SER A 13 1.14 -24.85 12.34
C SER A 13 1.17 -24.55 13.83
N GLY A 14 2.33 -24.36 14.43
CA GLY A 14 2.44 -24.09 15.86
C GLY A 14 2.18 -22.64 16.25
N ILE A 15 2.70 -22.27 17.37
CA ILE A 15 2.57 -20.95 18.03
C ILE A 15 2.87 -19.78 17.08
N SER A 16 3.69 -20.01 16.09
CA SER A 16 4.04 -19.03 15.05
C SER A 16 2.82 -18.62 14.18
N GLY A 17 1.89 -19.55 13.95
CA GLY A 17 0.74 -19.29 13.10
C GLY A 17 -0.25 -18.26 13.67
N ARG A 18 -0.44 -18.24 14.99
CA ARG A 18 -1.36 -17.28 15.63
C ARG A 18 -0.83 -15.86 15.58
N ARG A 19 0.45 -15.65 15.86
CA ARG A 19 1.06 -14.32 15.78
C ARG A 19 1.05 -13.79 14.37
N ARG A 20 1.29 -14.65 13.40
CA ARG A 20 1.26 -14.29 11.98
C ARG A 20 -0.13 -13.86 11.55
N ALA A 21 -1.18 -14.56 12.00
CA ALA A 21 -2.56 -14.21 11.68
C ALA A 21 -2.98 -12.86 12.27
N GLU A 22 -2.53 -12.53 13.49
CA GLU A 22 -2.84 -11.26 14.13
C GLU A 22 -2.22 -10.06 13.42
N TYR A 23 -1.05 -10.22 12.80
CA TYR A 23 -0.38 -9.16 12.04
C TYR A 23 -0.79 -9.11 10.58
N GLU A 24 -1.10 -10.25 9.97
CA GLU A 24 -1.44 -10.34 8.56
C GLU A 24 -2.78 -9.71 8.23
N GLN A 25 -3.77 -9.80 9.12
CA GLN A 25 -5.10 -9.28 8.85
C GLN A 25 -5.15 -7.76 8.66
N PRO A 26 -4.59 -6.95 9.56
CA PRO A 26 -4.53 -5.49 9.34
C PRO A 26 -3.69 -5.11 8.12
N LEU A 27 -2.58 -5.82 7.88
CA LEU A 27 -1.73 -5.59 6.72
C LEU A 27 -2.48 -5.91 5.41
N ASN A 28 -3.26 -6.99 5.39
CA ASN A 28 -4.03 -7.38 4.22
C ASN A 28 -5.13 -6.37 3.89
N GLU A 29 -5.83 -5.84 4.89
CA GLU A 29 -6.83 -4.81 4.68
C GLU A 29 -6.20 -3.52 4.14
N ARG A 30 -5.08 -3.12 4.72
CA ARG A 30 -4.31 -1.97 4.28
C ARG A 30 -3.83 -2.13 2.85
N MET A 31 -3.28 -3.28 2.52
CA MET A 31 -2.80 -3.58 1.17
C MET A 31 -3.93 -3.62 0.16
N ARG A 32 -5.08 -4.16 0.53
CA ARG A 32 -6.26 -4.15 -0.34
C ARG A 32 -6.69 -2.72 -0.69
N THR A 33 -6.70 -1.84 0.29
CA THR A 33 -7.01 -0.42 0.08
C THR A 33 -6.00 0.22 -0.87
N PHE A 34 -4.72 -0.02 -0.67
CA PHE A 34 -3.67 0.53 -1.53
C PHE A 34 -3.76 -0.02 -2.95
N MET A 35 -4.02 -1.30 -3.11
CA MET A 35 -4.20 -1.93 -4.42
C MET A 35 -5.43 -1.38 -5.14
N ARG A 36 -6.52 -1.14 -4.39
CA ARG A 36 -7.72 -0.53 -4.94
C ARG A 36 -7.45 0.89 -5.42
N LEU A 37 -6.74 1.69 -4.62
CA LEU A 37 -6.35 3.05 -4.97
C LEU A 37 -5.46 3.07 -6.22
N GLU A 38 -4.48 2.17 -6.29
CA GLU A 38 -3.61 2.04 -7.46
C GLU A 38 -4.42 1.71 -8.72
N PHE A 39 -5.31 0.73 -8.62
CA PHE A 39 -6.17 0.34 -9.73
C PHE A 39 -7.04 1.51 -10.22
N LEU A 40 -7.70 2.21 -9.31
CA LEU A 40 -8.54 3.35 -9.64
C LEU A 40 -7.74 4.49 -10.26
N TYR A 41 -6.56 4.75 -9.74
CA TYR A 41 -5.68 5.79 -10.27
C TYR A 41 -5.25 5.46 -11.70
N ARG A 42 -4.84 4.24 -11.95
CA ARG A 42 -4.47 3.78 -13.30
C ARG A 42 -5.64 3.83 -14.26
N GLN A 43 -6.82 3.43 -13.81
CA GLN A 43 -8.04 3.51 -14.60
C GLN A 43 -8.40 4.95 -14.95
N MET A 44 -8.26 5.86 -13.99
CA MET A 44 -8.47 7.29 -14.22
C MET A 44 -7.51 7.82 -15.28
N LEU A 45 -6.22 7.51 -15.15
CA LEU A 45 -5.21 7.98 -16.12
C LEU A 45 -5.47 7.43 -17.53
N TYR A 46 -5.90 6.18 -17.62
CA TYR A 46 -6.22 5.55 -18.90
C TYR A 46 -7.37 6.26 -19.60
N ASN A 47 -8.33 6.79 -18.87
CA ASN A 47 -9.53 7.41 -19.40
C ASN A 47 -9.44 8.94 -19.52
N VAL A 48 -8.37 9.58 -19.11
CA VAL A 48 -8.23 11.04 -19.16
C VAL A 48 -7.92 11.53 -20.56
N GLU A 49 -7.10 10.83 -21.32
CA GLU A 49 -6.65 11.27 -22.65
C GLU A 49 -7.69 11.12 -23.77
N PRO A 50 -8.50 10.06 -23.82
CA PRO A 50 -9.51 9.97 -24.88
C PRO A 50 -10.59 11.06 -24.75
N GLU A 51 -10.85 11.77 -25.85
CA GLU A 51 -11.85 12.84 -25.90
C GLU A 51 -13.29 12.33 -26.04
N ALA A 52 -13.58 11.13 -25.58
CA ALA A 52 -14.92 10.57 -25.62
C ALA A 52 -15.67 10.85 -24.30
N ASP A 53 -16.95 11.18 -24.40
CA ASP A 53 -17.79 11.48 -23.23
C ASP A 53 -17.83 10.34 -22.21
N TRP A 54 -17.87 9.09 -22.72
CA TRP A 54 -17.89 7.93 -21.84
C TRP A 54 -16.54 7.73 -21.11
N ALA A 55 -15.42 8.08 -21.76
CA ALA A 55 -14.09 8.01 -21.13
C ALA A 55 -13.97 9.07 -20.02
N THR A 56 -14.46 10.27 -20.26
CA THR A 56 -14.51 11.34 -19.24
C THR A 56 -15.37 10.92 -18.05
N ARG A 57 -16.51 10.29 -18.30
CA ARG A 57 -17.37 9.78 -17.23
C ARG A 57 -16.68 8.68 -16.43
N ALA A 58 -15.96 7.78 -17.10
CA ALA A 58 -15.20 6.71 -16.44
C ALA A 58 -14.09 7.29 -15.56
N ALA A 59 -13.35 8.28 -16.08
CA ALA A 59 -12.30 8.96 -15.32
C ALA A 59 -12.88 9.67 -14.08
N THR A 60 -14.00 10.38 -14.25
CA THR A 60 -14.68 11.06 -13.16
C THR A 60 -15.17 10.06 -12.10
N GLY A 61 -15.75 8.94 -12.52
CA GLY A 61 -16.19 7.88 -11.63
C GLY A 61 -15.03 7.31 -10.80
N SER A 62 -13.90 7.05 -11.43
CA SER A 62 -12.69 6.58 -10.75
C SER A 62 -12.19 7.60 -9.73
N LEU A 63 -12.17 8.87 -10.09
CA LEU A 63 -11.75 9.96 -9.20
C LEU A 63 -12.68 10.07 -7.98
N LEU A 64 -13.98 9.98 -8.17
CA LEU A 64 -14.95 10.03 -7.08
C LEU A 64 -14.78 8.85 -6.11
N GLU A 65 -14.50 7.65 -6.64
CA GLU A 65 -14.22 6.50 -5.78
C GLU A 65 -12.92 6.69 -4.99
N ILE A 66 -11.88 7.24 -5.62
CA ILE A 66 -10.62 7.56 -4.92
C ILE A 66 -10.90 8.52 -3.76
N ILE A 67 -11.64 9.60 -4.01
CA ILE A 67 -11.99 10.59 -3.00
C ILE A 67 -12.79 9.93 -1.87
N ALA A 68 -13.75 9.06 -2.20
CA ALA A 68 -14.54 8.36 -1.22
C ALA A 68 -13.69 7.45 -0.32
N ILE A 69 -12.72 6.72 -0.89
CA ILE A 69 -11.81 5.88 -0.12
C ILE A 69 -10.94 6.73 0.81
N LEU A 70 -10.36 7.82 0.30
CA LEU A 70 -9.52 8.71 1.08
C LEU A 70 -10.31 9.41 2.20
N GLY A 71 -11.61 9.64 1.99
CA GLY A 71 -12.46 10.32 2.97
C GLY A 71 -13.03 9.42 4.07
N ARG A 72 -13.08 8.10 3.86
CA ARG A 72 -13.69 7.15 4.81
C ARG A 72 -12.82 6.80 6.00
N GLY A 73 -11.51 6.93 5.87
CA GLY A 73 -10.58 6.48 6.87
C GLY A 73 -9.34 7.36 6.88
N ASP A 74 -8.44 7.06 7.77
CA ASP A 74 -7.16 7.75 7.83
C ASP A 74 -6.13 6.99 6.98
N VAL A 75 -6.29 7.10 5.66
CA VAL A 75 -5.38 6.47 4.69
C VAL A 75 -3.96 7.00 4.86
N ARG A 76 -3.81 8.29 5.20
CA ARG A 76 -2.52 8.88 5.48
C ARG A 76 -1.82 8.16 6.64
N SER A 77 -2.54 7.90 7.72
CA SER A 77 -2.01 7.15 8.86
C SER A 77 -1.65 5.72 8.46
N ASP A 78 -2.47 5.07 7.64
CA ASP A 78 -2.20 3.72 7.15
C ASP A 78 -0.94 3.68 6.28
N VAL A 79 -0.75 4.67 5.41
CA VAL A 79 0.45 4.80 4.58
C VAL A 79 1.67 5.01 5.48
N HIS A 80 1.56 5.88 6.47
CA HIS A 80 2.64 6.15 7.42
C HIS A 80 3.05 4.89 8.17
N LYS A 81 2.09 4.15 8.68
CA LYS A 81 2.34 2.88 9.39
C LYS A 81 3.00 1.85 8.49
N GLU A 82 2.56 1.75 7.25
CA GLU A 82 3.15 0.81 6.30
C GLU A 82 4.57 1.21 5.94
N LEU A 83 4.84 2.49 5.76
CA LEU A 83 6.18 2.99 5.50
C LEU A 83 7.11 2.70 6.67
N ASP A 84 6.68 2.93 7.91
CA ASP A 84 7.45 2.61 9.10
C ASP A 84 7.76 1.11 9.17
N TYR A 85 6.77 0.27 8.92
CA TYR A 85 6.94 -1.18 8.91
C TYR A 85 7.97 -1.61 7.87
N GLN A 86 7.87 -1.09 6.64
CA GLN A 86 8.79 -1.43 5.56
C GLN A 86 10.21 -0.95 5.87
N ILE A 87 10.35 0.26 6.37
CA ILE A 87 11.67 0.81 6.74
C ILE A 87 12.32 -0.05 7.83
N ASP A 88 11.58 -0.38 8.87
CA ASP A 88 12.11 -1.20 9.98
C ASP A 88 12.47 -2.62 9.50
N SER A 89 11.65 -3.21 8.65
CA SER A 89 11.92 -4.51 8.07
C SER A 89 13.19 -4.51 7.24
N LEU A 90 13.38 -3.47 6.42
CA LEU A 90 14.57 -3.36 5.58
C LEU A 90 15.84 -3.11 6.40
N LYS A 91 15.76 -2.33 7.47
CA LYS A 91 16.89 -2.11 8.37
C LYS A 91 17.41 -3.39 8.99
N ARG A 92 16.54 -4.36 9.25
CA ARG A 92 16.95 -5.67 9.78
C ARG A 92 17.83 -6.46 8.83
N TYR A 93 17.70 -6.25 7.53
CA TYR A 93 18.51 -6.94 6.53
C TYR A 93 19.89 -6.32 6.35
N LYS A 94 20.14 -5.15 6.92
CA LYS A 94 21.39 -4.41 6.75
C LYS A 94 22.63 -5.17 7.23
N SER A 95 22.46 -6.05 8.23
CA SER A 95 23.54 -6.85 8.81
C SER A 95 23.80 -8.15 8.06
N GLN A 96 23.00 -8.49 7.06
CA GLN A 96 23.15 -9.75 6.33
C GLN A 96 24.18 -9.59 5.20
N PRO A 97 25.17 -10.49 5.11
CA PRO A 97 26.25 -10.37 4.12
C PRO A 97 25.79 -10.58 2.67
N GLU A 98 24.65 -11.18 2.47
CA GLU A 98 24.08 -11.46 1.15
C GLU A 98 23.36 -10.26 0.54
N VAL A 99 23.13 -9.22 1.30
CA VAL A 99 22.35 -8.05 0.89
C VAL A 99 23.27 -6.96 0.37
N ASP A 100 22.92 -6.38 -0.79
CA ASP A 100 23.60 -5.22 -1.33
C ASP A 100 23.23 -3.98 -0.48
N ALA A 101 24.16 -3.55 0.37
CA ALA A 101 23.93 -2.46 1.30
C ALA A 101 23.62 -1.13 0.60
N ARG A 102 24.18 -0.88 -0.57
CA ARG A 102 23.94 0.36 -1.33
C ARG A 102 22.50 0.44 -1.85
N ARG A 103 22.01 -0.67 -2.41
CA ARG A 103 20.62 -0.74 -2.89
C ARG A 103 19.65 -0.63 -1.75
N LEU A 104 19.94 -1.30 -0.64
CA LEU A 104 19.12 -1.25 0.56
C LEU A 104 19.03 0.18 1.12
N ASP A 105 20.17 0.86 1.25
CA ASP A 105 20.21 2.25 1.72
C ASP A 105 19.46 3.20 0.77
N ALA A 106 19.55 2.98 -0.53
CA ALA A 106 18.81 3.77 -1.50
C ALA A 106 17.30 3.60 -1.35
N VAL A 107 16.83 2.36 -1.18
CA VAL A 107 15.40 2.09 -0.96
C VAL A 107 14.92 2.71 0.35
N ILE A 108 15.68 2.56 1.43
CA ILE A 108 15.34 3.16 2.73
C ILE A 108 15.24 4.68 2.62
N ARG A 109 16.17 5.33 1.94
CA ARG A 109 16.13 6.78 1.73
C ARG A 109 14.90 7.21 0.94
N ASN A 110 14.53 6.45 -0.09
CA ASN A 110 13.32 6.73 -0.86
C ASN A 110 12.06 6.61 0.00
N LEU A 111 11.97 5.57 0.83
CA LEU A 111 10.84 5.38 1.74
C LEU A 111 10.76 6.50 2.79
N LEU A 112 11.91 6.94 3.33
CA LEU A 112 11.95 8.07 4.25
C LEU A 112 11.52 9.37 3.58
N SER A 113 11.89 9.59 2.34
CA SER A 113 11.46 10.75 1.55
C SER A 113 9.94 10.75 1.35
N ILE A 114 9.37 9.60 0.98
CA ILE A 114 7.93 9.44 0.81
C ILE A 114 7.21 9.70 2.13
N ARG A 115 7.75 9.19 3.24
CA ARG A 115 7.17 9.41 4.57
C ARG A 115 7.14 10.89 4.92
N THR A 116 8.22 11.62 4.62
CA THR A 116 8.28 13.07 4.82
C THR A 116 7.22 13.78 3.99
N ASP A 117 7.04 13.40 2.73
CA ASP A 117 6.03 13.99 1.85
C ASP A 117 4.61 13.73 2.37
N VAL A 118 4.34 12.51 2.85
CA VAL A 118 3.05 12.13 3.43
C VAL A 118 2.76 12.96 4.69
N ASP A 119 3.76 13.13 5.55
CA ASP A 119 3.63 13.92 6.77
C ASP A 119 3.40 15.42 6.44
N ALA A 120 4.08 15.94 5.43
CA ALA A 120 3.92 17.32 4.98
C ALA A 120 2.52 17.59 4.42
N ALA A 121 1.90 16.60 3.77
CA ALA A 121 0.55 16.73 3.24
C ALA A 121 -0.49 16.95 4.35
N GLY A 122 -0.26 16.38 5.53
CA GLY A 122 -1.13 16.55 6.69
C GLY A 122 -2.49 15.87 6.52
N THR A 123 -3.40 16.11 7.48
CA THR A 123 -4.74 15.53 7.47
C THR A 123 -5.74 16.36 6.67
N GLN A 124 -5.36 17.55 6.23
CA GLN A 124 -6.24 18.52 5.57
C GLN A 124 -6.08 18.55 4.05
N TYR A 125 -5.40 17.57 3.48
CA TYR A 125 -5.11 17.54 2.03
C TYR A 125 -6.37 17.42 1.17
N LEU A 126 -7.48 16.90 1.71
CA LEU A 126 -8.75 16.80 1.03
C LEU A 126 -9.71 17.97 1.32
N GLN A 127 -9.35 18.87 2.24
CA GLN A 127 -10.24 19.94 2.66
C GLN A 127 -10.70 20.84 1.51
N PRO A 128 -9.82 21.27 0.58
CA PRO A 128 -10.27 22.08 -0.56
C PRO A 128 -11.29 21.39 -1.43
N LEU A 129 -11.25 20.06 -1.52
CA LEU A 129 -12.21 19.29 -2.30
C LEU A 129 -13.56 19.18 -1.59
N LYS A 130 -13.53 19.05 -0.25
CA LYS A 130 -14.75 19.00 0.57
C LYS A 130 -15.48 20.34 0.61
N ASP A 131 -14.74 21.44 0.60
CA ASP A 131 -15.32 22.77 0.67
C ASP A 131 -15.99 23.21 -0.64
N ASN A 132 -15.78 22.46 -1.73
CA ASN A 132 -16.39 22.73 -3.03
C ASN A 132 -17.67 21.92 -3.29
N GLU A 133 -18.11 21.10 -2.34
CA GLU A 133 -19.38 20.42 -2.39
C GLU A 133 -20.50 21.32 -1.84
#